data_29370952c1ea92a18e7911a02273d28e
#
_entry.id   29370952c1ea92a18e7911a02273d28e
#
_cell.length_a   1.000
_cell.length_b   1.000
_cell.length_c   1.000
_cell.angle_alpha   90.00
_cell.angle_beta   90.00
_cell.angle_gamma   90.00
#
_symmetry.space_group_name_H-M   'P 1'
#
loop_
_entity.id
_entity.type
_entity.pdbx_description
1 polymer ?
#
loop_
_entity_poly.entity_id
_entity_poly.type
_entity_poly.pdbx_seq_one_letter_code
_entity_poly.pdbx_strand_id
1 'polypeptide(L)'
;TLFGHSPCKGQELEEHYFGSIRPTVNNFLKALDDKLWELGIPVRTKHNEVAPAQHEIAPIFSNANQAIDQNLLTMEEMTMLASRFGLVCLLHEKPFEGVNGSGKHNNWAISADEKNLLDPGETPSDNLRFLVFLTAIIEAVDEYQELLRMSVATAGNDHRLGANEAPPAIISIFLGDELGAIVEAVIEGKEYIGHGETKIDLGVQSLPLFAKDNTDRNRTSPFAFTGNKFEFRMPGSHNNLADCNMILNTAVAKSLKNFADAVEGASDPKTAAAEYIKQTLTDHQRIIFNGNGYADEWEVEAAKRGLANNRNTAEALPAY
;
A
#
# COMPACT_ATOMS: atom_id res chain seq x y z
N THR A 1 -3.96 26.92 10.63
CA THR A 1 -4.63 27.15 11.93
C THR A 1 -6.13 27.34 11.75
N LEU A 2 -6.93 27.08 12.77
CA LEU A 2 -8.41 27.24 12.78
C LEU A 2 -8.92 28.63 12.33
N PHE A 3 -8.06 29.64 12.33
CA PHE A 3 -8.41 31.01 11.96
C PHE A 3 -7.64 31.54 10.75
N GLY A 4 -7.16 30.65 9.88
CA GLY A 4 -6.52 31.01 8.63
C GLY A 4 -5.09 31.55 8.73
N HIS A 5 -4.45 31.46 9.88
CA HIS A 5 -3.03 31.79 10.01
C HIS A 5 -2.17 30.60 9.56
N SER A 6 -1.20 30.88 8.72
CA SER A 6 -0.17 29.90 8.38
C SER A 6 0.63 29.52 9.63
N PRO A 7 1.10 28.25 9.74
CA PRO A 7 2.06 27.91 10.77
C PRO A 7 3.34 28.71 10.59
N CYS A 8 4.08 28.92 11.69
CA CYS A 8 5.35 29.65 11.65
C CYS A 8 6.46 28.91 10.87
N LYS A 9 6.33 27.61 10.68
CA LYS A 9 7.10 26.78 9.74
C LYS A 9 6.14 25.94 8.92
N GLY A 10 6.40 25.81 7.61
CA GLY A 10 5.78 24.84 6.74
C GLY A 10 6.53 23.50 6.80
N GLN A 11 6.66 22.83 5.67
CA GLN A 11 7.40 21.57 5.53
C GLN A 11 8.70 21.75 4.74
N GLU A 12 9.25 22.96 4.75
CA GLU A 12 10.49 23.29 4.05
C GLU A 12 11.62 22.38 4.56
N LEU A 13 12.42 21.86 3.64
CA LEU A 13 13.53 20.96 3.90
C LEU A 13 13.15 19.64 4.61
N GLU A 14 11.86 19.37 4.77
CA GLU A 14 11.34 18.17 5.47
C GLU A 14 11.92 17.96 6.88
N GLU A 15 12.31 19.03 7.55
CA GLU A 15 12.96 19.00 8.87
C GLU A 15 12.17 18.28 9.96
N HIS A 16 10.84 18.23 9.81
CA HIS A 16 9.96 17.55 10.76
C HIS A 16 10.03 16.03 10.63
N TYR A 17 10.25 15.53 9.42
CA TYR A 17 10.24 14.11 9.11
C TYR A 17 11.33 13.36 9.89
N PHE A 18 10.92 12.36 10.68
CA PHE A 18 11.77 11.63 11.63
C PHE A 18 12.55 12.50 12.62
N GLY A 19 12.20 13.78 12.76
CA GLY A 19 12.80 14.68 13.76
C GLY A 19 12.35 14.35 15.19
N SER A 20 12.86 15.10 16.16
CA SER A 20 12.51 14.94 17.57
C SER A 20 11.04 15.28 17.82
N ILE A 21 10.33 14.38 18.51
CA ILE A 21 8.95 14.59 18.91
C ILE A 21 8.91 15.61 20.07
N ARG A 22 8.10 16.64 19.94
CA ARG A 22 7.95 17.69 20.98
C ARG A 22 7.44 17.09 22.30
N PRO A 23 7.89 17.57 23.47
CA PRO A 23 7.52 17.00 24.78
C PRO A 23 6.02 16.84 24.99
N THR A 24 5.21 17.84 24.61
CA THR A 24 3.75 17.76 24.75
C THR A 24 3.17 16.60 23.94
N VAL A 25 3.58 16.46 22.70
CA VAL A 25 3.14 15.35 21.83
C VAL A 25 3.66 14.01 22.33
N ASN A 26 4.91 13.96 22.81
CA ASN A 26 5.47 12.74 23.36
C ASN A 26 4.74 12.27 24.63
N ASN A 27 4.32 13.20 25.50
CA ASN A 27 3.50 12.88 26.66
C ASN A 27 2.13 12.33 26.28
N PHE A 28 1.50 12.95 25.26
CA PHE A 28 0.25 12.43 24.68
C PHE A 28 0.44 11.02 24.13
N LEU A 29 1.48 10.79 23.31
CA LEU A 29 1.75 9.48 22.72
C LEU A 29 2.06 8.39 23.76
N LYS A 30 2.70 8.74 24.86
CA LYS A 30 2.89 7.80 25.98
C LYS A 30 1.57 7.42 26.65
N ALA A 31 0.73 8.40 26.96
CA ALA A 31 -0.57 8.13 27.56
C ALA A 31 -1.48 7.34 26.60
N LEU A 32 -1.37 7.60 25.30
CA LEU A 32 -2.06 6.82 24.28
C LEU A 32 -1.56 5.38 24.24
N ASP A 33 -0.26 5.14 24.29
CA ASP A 33 0.30 3.79 24.37
C ASP A 33 -0.25 3.00 25.54
N ASP A 34 -0.15 3.59 26.75
CA ASP A 34 -0.66 2.94 27.96
C ASP A 34 -2.13 2.54 27.78
N LYS A 35 -2.94 3.45 27.21
CA LYS A 35 -4.35 3.18 26.94
C LYS A 35 -4.58 2.08 25.89
N LEU A 36 -3.85 2.13 24.82
CA LEU A 36 -3.95 1.11 23.75
C LEU A 36 -3.47 -0.27 24.23
N TRP A 37 -2.43 -0.32 25.05
CA TRP A 37 -1.97 -1.58 25.66
C TRP A 37 -3.01 -2.16 26.61
N GLU A 38 -3.70 -1.32 27.42
CA GLU A 38 -4.84 -1.79 28.23
C GLU A 38 -5.96 -2.41 27.40
N LEU A 39 -6.17 -1.93 26.18
CA LEU A 39 -7.15 -2.44 25.23
C LEU A 39 -6.62 -3.63 24.39
N GLY A 40 -5.38 -4.06 24.59
CA GLY A 40 -4.75 -5.13 23.84
C GLY A 40 -4.32 -4.73 22.42
N ILE A 41 -4.08 -3.44 22.20
CA ILE A 41 -3.63 -2.88 20.91
C ILE A 41 -2.16 -2.51 21.00
N PRO A 42 -1.23 -3.40 20.55
CA PRO A 42 0.19 -3.14 20.66
C PRO A 42 0.68 -2.18 19.57
N VAL A 43 0.94 -0.94 19.94
CA VAL A 43 1.62 0.03 19.07
C VAL A 43 3.13 -0.12 19.23
N ARG A 44 3.85 -0.14 18.10
CA ARG A 44 5.29 -0.35 18.09
C ARG A 44 6.07 0.89 17.66
N THR A 45 5.60 1.60 16.64
CA THR A 45 6.35 2.69 16.00
C THR A 45 5.61 4.00 16.13
N LYS A 46 6.36 5.05 16.43
CA LYS A 46 5.90 6.43 16.48
C LYS A 46 6.97 7.33 15.90
N HIS A 47 6.59 8.22 15.00
CA HIS A 47 7.50 9.21 14.42
C HIS A 47 6.74 10.44 13.91
N ASN A 48 7.51 11.50 13.64
CA ASN A 48 6.99 12.66 12.94
C ASN A 48 6.93 12.41 11.44
N GLU A 49 5.86 12.85 10.82
CA GLU A 49 5.69 12.91 9.37
C GLU A 49 6.19 14.23 8.78
N VAL A 50 6.08 14.40 7.46
CA VAL A 50 6.62 15.55 6.73
C VAL A 50 5.91 16.85 7.13
N ALA A 51 4.59 16.86 7.22
CA ALA A 51 3.84 18.07 7.54
C ALA A 51 4.02 18.51 9.02
N PRO A 52 3.98 19.81 9.28
CA PRO A 52 4.08 20.32 10.64
C PRO A 52 2.97 19.75 11.55
N ALA A 53 3.38 19.26 12.73
CA ALA A 53 2.49 18.63 13.72
C ALA A 53 1.73 17.38 13.19
N GLN A 54 2.26 16.73 12.19
CA GLN A 54 1.80 15.45 11.71
C GLN A 54 2.65 14.32 12.31
N HIS A 55 1.98 13.30 12.81
CA HIS A 55 2.62 12.17 13.50
C HIS A 55 1.99 10.87 13.01
N GLU A 56 2.79 9.82 12.93
CA GLU A 56 2.33 8.49 12.62
C GLU A 56 2.53 7.53 13.80
N ILE A 57 1.57 6.65 13.97
CA ILE A 57 1.70 5.47 14.83
C ILE A 57 1.40 4.23 14.02
N ALA A 58 2.13 3.14 14.28
CA ALA A 58 1.92 1.87 13.62
C ALA A 58 1.80 0.74 14.64
N PRO A 59 0.66 0.01 14.66
CA PRO A 59 0.49 -1.17 15.51
C PRO A 59 1.25 -2.37 14.95
N ILE A 60 1.42 -3.40 15.79
CA ILE A 60 1.82 -4.72 15.32
C ILE A 60 0.67 -5.30 14.49
N PHE A 61 0.99 -5.95 13.37
CA PHE A 61 -0.02 -6.54 12.50
C PHE A 61 -0.81 -7.66 13.19
N SER A 62 -2.06 -7.82 12.80
CA SER A 62 -2.96 -8.89 13.21
C SER A 62 -3.84 -9.34 12.04
N ASN A 63 -4.77 -10.27 12.26
CA ASN A 63 -5.75 -10.60 11.22
C ASN A 63 -6.62 -9.39 10.85
N ALA A 64 -7.13 -9.36 9.63
CA ALA A 64 -7.81 -8.19 9.07
C ALA A 64 -8.96 -7.68 9.95
N ASN A 65 -9.80 -8.58 10.47
CA ASN A 65 -10.93 -8.21 11.33
C ASN A 65 -10.47 -7.49 12.60
N GLN A 66 -9.52 -8.09 13.31
CA GLN A 66 -8.97 -7.52 14.54
C GLN A 66 -8.23 -6.20 14.27
N ALA A 67 -7.45 -6.13 13.19
CA ALA A 67 -6.72 -4.92 12.82
C ALA A 67 -7.65 -3.74 12.52
N ILE A 68 -8.78 -3.99 11.86
CA ILE A 68 -9.81 -2.99 11.56
C ILE A 68 -10.44 -2.46 12.85
N ASP A 69 -10.87 -3.35 13.74
CA ASP A 69 -11.47 -2.97 15.02
C ASP A 69 -10.50 -2.20 15.91
N GLN A 70 -9.25 -2.67 15.99
CA GLN A 70 -8.17 -1.99 16.71
C GLN A 70 -7.89 -0.60 16.14
N ASN A 71 -7.94 -0.43 14.80
CA ASN A 71 -7.76 0.87 14.17
C ASN A 71 -8.89 1.85 14.54
N LEU A 72 -10.15 1.40 14.55
CA LEU A 72 -11.29 2.22 14.95
C LEU A 72 -11.17 2.66 16.41
N LEU A 73 -10.86 1.75 17.33
CA LEU A 73 -10.61 2.06 18.73
C LEU A 73 -9.45 3.04 18.90
N THR A 74 -8.37 2.86 18.16
CA THR A 74 -7.22 3.77 18.17
C THR A 74 -7.62 5.18 17.77
N MET A 75 -8.41 5.34 16.71
CA MET A 75 -8.90 6.64 16.23
C MET A 75 -9.77 7.33 17.29
N GLU A 76 -10.63 6.58 17.96
CA GLU A 76 -11.49 7.09 19.04
C GLU A 76 -10.65 7.55 20.24
N GLU A 77 -9.76 6.69 20.73
CA GLU A 77 -8.89 7.01 21.88
C GLU A 77 -7.95 8.19 21.60
N MET A 78 -7.39 8.30 20.41
CA MET A 78 -6.58 9.44 20.00
C MET A 78 -7.38 10.75 20.11
N THR A 79 -8.61 10.74 19.62
CA THR A 79 -9.47 11.92 19.60
C THR A 79 -9.88 12.33 21.02
N MET A 80 -10.29 11.37 21.85
CA MET A 80 -10.69 11.62 23.23
C MET A 80 -9.53 12.09 24.12
N LEU A 81 -8.38 11.46 23.96
CA LEU A 81 -7.23 11.72 24.82
C LEU A 81 -6.54 13.05 24.48
N ALA A 82 -6.52 13.47 23.22
CA ALA A 82 -5.81 14.67 22.75
C ALA A 82 -6.20 15.93 23.56
N SER A 83 -7.48 16.10 23.87
CA SER A 83 -7.99 17.26 24.63
C SER A 83 -7.37 17.39 26.03
N ARG A 84 -7.01 16.27 26.68
CA ARG A 84 -6.37 16.26 28.00
C ARG A 84 -4.95 16.81 27.98
N PHE A 85 -4.33 16.87 26.83
CA PHE A 85 -2.98 17.39 26.60
C PHE A 85 -2.99 18.77 25.92
N GLY A 86 -4.17 19.41 25.79
CA GLY A 86 -4.32 20.69 25.10
C GLY A 86 -4.08 20.57 23.58
N LEU A 87 -4.29 19.38 23.01
CA LEU A 87 -4.14 19.06 21.60
C LEU A 87 -5.51 18.81 20.95
N VAL A 88 -5.59 18.94 19.66
CA VAL A 88 -6.71 18.51 18.83
C VAL A 88 -6.20 17.44 17.86
N CYS A 89 -6.80 16.27 17.89
CA CYS A 89 -6.52 15.20 16.92
C CYS A 89 -7.30 15.46 15.63
N LEU A 90 -6.58 15.71 14.54
CA LEU A 90 -7.17 15.91 13.22
C LEU A 90 -6.93 14.65 12.38
N LEU A 91 -7.97 13.86 12.21
CA LEU A 91 -7.95 12.68 11.34
C LEU A 91 -8.41 13.02 9.91
N HIS A 92 -8.57 14.31 9.60
CA HIS A 92 -8.91 14.77 8.25
C HIS A 92 -7.74 14.55 7.29
N GLU A 93 -8.02 14.08 6.09
CA GLU A 93 -7.02 13.68 5.10
C GLU A 93 -6.17 14.84 4.58
N LYS A 94 -6.75 16.04 4.49
CA LYS A 94 -6.06 17.25 4.04
C LYS A 94 -6.46 18.46 4.90
N PRO A 95 -5.98 18.52 6.14
CA PRO A 95 -6.42 19.60 7.06
C PRO A 95 -5.86 20.98 6.66
N PHE A 96 -4.76 21.04 5.92
CA PHE A 96 -4.12 22.28 5.49
C PHE A 96 -3.67 22.21 4.03
N GLU A 97 -3.95 23.28 3.29
CA GLU A 97 -3.48 23.43 1.92
C GLU A 97 -1.96 23.65 1.88
N GLY A 98 -1.30 23.17 0.83
CA GLY A 98 0.13 23.39 0.57
C GLY A 98 1.08 22.50 1.37
N VAL A 99 0.58 21.61 2.25
CA VAL A 99 1.40 20.65 3.00
C VAL A 99 0.88 19.23 2.83
N ASN A 100 1.65 18.23 3.23
CA ASN A 100 1.25 16.82 3.12
C ASN A 100 -0.10 16.56 3.83
N GLY A 101 -0.89 15.70 3.23
CA GLY A 101 -2.09 15.13 3.82
C GLY A 101 -1.79 13.93 4.71
N SER A 102 -2.84 13.34 5.27
CA SER A 102 -2.77 12.17 6.13
C SER A 102 -3.52 11.00 5.53
N GLY A 103 -2.88 9.84 5.49
CA GLY A 103 -3.45 8.59 5.00
C GLY A 103 -3.18 7.42 5.92
N LYS A 104 -3.73 6.29 5.55
CA LYS A 104 -3.43 4.99 6.15
C LYS A 104 -2.81 4.10 5.08
N HIS A 105 -1.67 3.50 5.37
CA HIS A 105 -1.11 2.47 4.52
C HIS A 105 -1.62 1.11 5.00
N ASN A 106 -2.54 0.52 4.24
CA ASN A 106 -3.10 -0.78 4.54
C ASN A 106 -2.14 -1.88 4.06
N ASN A 107 -1.30 -2.36 4.96
CA ASN A 107 -0.43 -3.50 4.69
C ASN A 107 -1.27 -4.78 4.71
N TRP A 108 -1.24 -5.51 3.60
CA TRP A 108 -2.12 -6.65 3.37
C TRP A 108 -1.35 -7.86 2.86
N ALA A 109 -1.60 -9.03 3.44
CA ALA A 109 -1.05 -10.30 3.03
C ALA A 109 -2.06 -11.43 3.24
N ILE A 110 -1.79 -12.59 2.66
CA ILE A 110 -2.58 -13.81 2.84
C ILE A 110 -1.70 -14.84 3.54
N SER A 111 -2.24 -15.50 4.56
CA SER A 111 -1.55 -16.56 5.26
C SER A 111 -2.44 -17.80 5.37
N ALA A 112 -1.83 -18.98 5.30
CA ALA A 112 -2.44 -20.25 5.61
C ALA A 112 -1.44 -21.08 6.42
N ASP A 113 -1.92 -21.77 7.45
CA ASP A 113 -1.10 -22.61 8.34
C ASP A 113 0.17 -21.87 8.83
N GLU A 114 0.01 -20.63 9.28
CA GLU A 114 1.08 -19.73 9.77
C GLU A 114 2.12 -19.35 8.70
N LYS A 115 1.93 -19.72 7.44
CA LYS A 115 2.82 -19.38 6.33
C LYS A 115 2.25 -18.21 5.54
N ASN A 116 3.08 -17.21 5.28
CA ASN A 116 2.75 -16.13 4.37
C ASN A 116 2.79 -16.66 2.92
N LEU A 117 1.67 -16.56 2.20
CA LEU A 117 1.55 -17.04 0.83
C LEU A 117 2.14 -16.04 -0.20
N LEU A 118 2.45 -14.82 0.25
CA LEU A 118 3.11 -13.78 -0.53
C LEU A 118 4.62 -13.71 -0.24
N ASP A 119 5.17 -14.71 0.45
CA ASP A 119 6.61 -14.84 0.59
C ASP A 119 7.19 -15.42 -0.72
N PRO A 120 7.98 -14.65 -1.48
CA PRO A 120 8.55 -15.09 -2.75
C PRO A 120 9.61 -16.18 -2.56
N GLY A 121 10.22 -16.28 -1.36
CA GLY A 121 11.35 -17.17 -1.11
C GLY A 121 12.64 -16.70 -1.82
N GLU A 122 13.66 -17.57 -1.84
CA GLU A 122 14.96 -17.28 -2.46
C GLU A 122 14.93 -17.29 -3.99
N THR A 123 14.02 -18.04 -4.59
CA THR A 123 13.83 -18.18 -6.05
C THR A 123 12.37 -17.93 -6.42
N PRO A 124 11.92 -16.66 -6.51
CA PRO A 124 10.53 -16.33 -6.76
C PRO A 124 9.99 -16.91 -8.08
N SER A 125 10.82 -17.00 -9.12
CA SER A 125 10.46 -17.57 -10.42
C SER A 125 10.08 -19.06 -10.36
N ASP A 126 10.63 -19.81 -9.42
CA ASP A 126 10.37 -21.23 -9.24
C ASP A 126 9.29 -21.52 -8.21
N ASN A 127 8.87 -20.50 -7.46
CA ASN A 127 7.86 -20.62 -6.41
C ASN A 127 6.46 -20.55 -7.01
N LEU A 128 5.98 -21.67 -7.53
CA LEU A 128 4.65 -21.76 -8.16
C LEU A 128 3.53 -21.27 -7.25
N ARG A 129 3.59 -21.57 -5.95
CA ARG A 129 2.59 -21.10 -4.97
C ARG A 129 2.55 -19.58 -4.91
N PHE A 130 3.72 -18.95 -4.76
CA PHE A 130 3.84 -17.50 -4.77
C PHE A 130 3.28 -16.89 -6.06
N LEU A 131 3.67 -17.45 -7.22
CA LEU A 131 3.20 -16.98 -8.53
C LEU A 131 1.68 -17.08 -8.69
N VAL A 132 1.04 -18.13 -8.16
CA VAL A 132 -0.43 -18.27 -8.17
C VAL A 132 -1.08 -17.13 -7.40
N PHE A 133 -0.63 -16.85 -6.17
CA PHE A 133 -1.21 -15.78 -5.35
C PHE A 133 -0.90 -14.39 -5.91
N LEU A 134 0.30 -14.16 -6.41
CA LEU A 134 0.66 -12.91 -7.09
C LEU A 134 -0.25 -12.66 -8.31
N THR A 135 -0.42 -13.68 -9.15
CA THR A 135 -1.26 -13.61 -10.36
C THR A 135 -2.73 -13.32 -10.00
N ALA A 136 -3.27 -14.02 -8.99
CA ALA A 136 -4.65 -13.79 -8.55
C ALA A 136 -4.86 -12.37 -8.01
N ILE A 137 -3.85 -11.78 -7.37
CA ILE A 137 -3.93 -10.39 -6.90
C ILE A 137 -3.87 -9.41 -8.07
N ILE A 138 -3.01 -9.64 -9.06
CA ILE A 138 -2.93 -8.80 -10.25
C ILE A 138 -4.25 -8.81 -11.01
N GLU A 139 -4.85 -9.98 -11.25
CA GLU A 139 -6.18 -10.14 -11.85
C GLU A 139 -7.24 -9.38 -11.04
N ALA A 140 -7.30 -9.61 -9.73
CA ALA A 140 -8.29 -9.00 -8.84
C ALA A 140 -8.22 -7.47 -8.84
N VAL A 141 -7.01 -6.92 -8.76
CA VAL A 141 -6.82 -5.47 -8.71
C VAL A 141 -7.14 -4.83 -10.06
N ASP A 142 -6.81 -5.49 -11.17
CA ASP A 142 -7.14 -4.99 -12.51
C ASP A 142 -8.65 -5.05 -12.80
N GLU A 143 -9.30 -6.17 -12.50
CA GLU A 143 -10.76 -6.30 -12.73
C GLU A 143 -11.58 -5.35 -11.85
N TYR A 144 -11.19 -5.18 -10.58
CA TYR A 144 -11.98 -4.46 -9.58
C TYR A 144 -11.36 -3.13 -9.15
N GLN A 145 -10.50 -2.52 -10.01
CA GLN A 145 -9.82 -1.26 -9.72
C GLN A 145 -10.79 -0.14 -9.35
N GLU A 146 -11.94 -0.04 -10.03
CA GLU A 146 -12.93 1.00 -9.76
C GLU A 146 -13.61 0.81 -8.40
N LEU A 147 -13.93 -0.42 -8.01
CA LEU A 147 -14.46 -0.73 -6.68
C LEU A 147 -13.43 -0.45 -5.59
N LEU A 148 -12.16 -0.76 -5.82
CA LEU A 148 -11.08 -0.41 -4.89
C LEU A 148 -10.95 1.11 -4.77
N ARG A 149 -11.03 1.87 -5.86
CA ARG A 149 -11.03 3.33 -5.83
C ARG A 149 -12.25 3.88 -5.08
N MET A 150 -13.42 3.32 -5.31
CA MET A 150 -14.66 3.70 -4.63
C MET A 150 -14.58 3.45 -3.13
N SER A 151 -13.95 2.36 -2.68
CA SER A 151 -13.82 2.02 -1.25
C SER A 151 -13.07 3.07 -0.40
N VAL A 152 -12.34 3.95 -1.04
CA VAL A 152 -11.55 5.02 -0.40
C VAL A 152 -12.02 6.42 -0.82
N ALA A 153 -13.16 6.50 -1.50
CA ALA A 153 -13.70 7.75 -2.02
C ALA A 153 -14.42 8.54 -0.92
N THR A 154 -13.80 9.63 -0.51
CA THR A 154 -14.38 10.64 0.40
C THR A 154 -13.91 12.02 -0.04
N ALA A 155 -14.71 13.06 0.24
CA ALA A 155 -14.36 14.43 -0.11
C ALA A 155 -12.99 14.85 0.47
N GLY A 156 -12.69 14.45 1.71
CA GLY A 156 -11.38 14.72 2.33
C GLY A 156 -10.23 14.03 1.59
N ASN A 157 -10.42 12.79 1.19
CA ASN A 157 -9.41 12.02 0.48
C ASN A 157 -9.20 12.50 -0.97
N ASP A 158 -10.24 13.03 -1.61
CA ASP A 158 -10.11 13.65 -2.94
C ASP A 158 -9.12 14.83 -2.94
N HIS A 159 -9.09 15.60 -1.85
CA HIS A 159 -8.10 16.68 -1.68
C HIS A 159 -6.68 16.19 -1.38
N ARG A 160 -6.54 14.98 -0.89
CA ARG A 160 -5.23 14.38 -0.54
C ARG A 160 -4.57 13.70 -1.73
N LEU A 161 -5.32 12.94 -2.53
CA LEU A 161 -4.77 12.09 -3.61
C LEU A 161 -4.06 12.91 -4.69
N GLY A 162 -2.99 12.34 -5.24
CA GLY A 162 -2.29 12.87 -6.41
C GLY A 162 -1.04 13.69 -6.12
N ALA A 163 -0.65 13.92 -4.88
CA ALA A 163 0.57 14.65 -4.51
C ALA A 163 1.03 14.35 -3.07
N ASN A 164 2.27 14.72 -2.74
CA ASN A 164 2.76 14.70 -1.36
C ASN A 164 2.61 13.34 -0.67
N GLU A 165 3.20 12.30 -1.25
CA GLU A 165 3.16 10.91 -0.79
C GLU A 165 1.79 10.22 -0.87
N ALA A 166 0.75 10.90 -1.33
CA ALA A 166 -0.53 10.29 -1.63
C ALA A 166 -0.58 9.85 -3.10
N PRO A 167 -0.94 8.58 -3.40
CA PRO A 167 -0.95 8.09 -4.77
C PRO A 167 -2.01 8.83 -5.61
N PRO A 168 -1.87 8.80 -6.95
CA PRO A 168 -2.90 9.31 -7.85
C PRO A 168 -4.18 8.46 -7.76
N ALA A 169 -5.28 8.97 -8.33
CA ALA A 169 -6.57 8.27 -8.36
C ALA A 169 -6.58 7.03 -9.26
N ILE A 170 -5.58 6.87 -10.12
CA ILE A 170 -5.39 5.69 -10.98
C ILE A 170 -4.80 4.55 -10.16
N ILE A 171 -5.50 3.43 -10.06
CA ILE A 171 -4.95 2.24 -9.41
C ILE A 171 -3.96 1.56 -10.35
N SER A 172 -2.77 1.28 -9.83
CA SER A 172 -1.73 0.49 -10.48
C SER A 172 -0.96 -0.32 -9.45
N ILE A 173 -0.29 -1.37 -9.90
CA ILE A 173 0.51 -2.25 -9.06
C ILE A 173 1.99 -1.98 -9.31
N PHE A 174 2.73 -1.69 -8.24
CA PHE A 174 4.18 -1.66 -8.26
C PHE A 174 4.73 -3.00 -7.77
N LEU A 175 5.58 -3.63 -8.58
CA LEU A 175 6.24 -4.90 -8.27
C LEU A 175 7.76 -4.74 -8.02
N GLY A 176 8.35 -3.66 -8.48
CA GLY A 176 9.79 -3.47 -8.53
C GLY A 176 10.44 -4.19 -9.71
N ASP A 177 11.77 -4.02 -9.84
CA ASP A 177 12.52 -4.48 -11.02
C ASP A 177 12.54 -6.00 -11.13
N GLU A 178 12.78 -6.72 -10.03
CA GLU A 178 12.95 -8.17 -10.05
C GLU A 178 11.64 -8.90 -10.37
N LEU A 179 10.56 -8.63 -9.61
CA LEU A 179 9.27 -9.27 -9.88
C LEU A 179 8.68 -8.83 -11.22
N GLY A 180 8.91 -7.59 -11.63
CA GLY A 180 8.54 -7.10 -12.95
C GLY A 180 9.19 -7.95 -14.05
N ALA A 181 10.50 -8.18 -13.97
CA ALA A 181 11.22 -9.01 -14.90
C ALA A 181 10.79 -10.49 -14.89
N ILE A 182 10.44 -11.03 -13.72
CA ILE A 182 9.89 -12.40 -13.61
C ILE A 182 8.54 -12.48 -14.31
N VAL A 183 7.65 -11.52 -14.10
CA VAL A 183 6.33 -11.46 -14.77
C VAL A 183 6.51 -11.39 -16.30
N GLU A 184 7.40 -10.53 -16.78
CA GLU A 184 7.72 -10.44 -18.22
C GLU A 184 8.26 -11.76 -18.78
N ALA A 185 9.16 -12.42 -18.06
CA ALA A 185 9.69 -13.73 -18.48
C ALA A 185 8.60 -14.81 -18.57
N VAL A 186 7.67 -14.83 -17.61
CA VAL A 186 6.52 -15.76 -17.62
C VAL A 186 5.61 -15.48 -18.82
N ILE A 187 5.27 -14.21 -19.09
CA ILE A 187 4.45 -13.82 -20.24
C ILE A 187 5.10 -14.23 -21.55
N GLU A 188 6.40 -13.97 -21.70
CA GLU A 188 7.16 -14.34 -22.91
C GLU A 188 7.43 -15.85 -23.03
N GLY A 189 7.22 -16.61 -21.95
CA GLY A 189 7.55 -18.04 -21.90
C GLY A 189 9.04 -18.32 -21.93
N LYS A 190 9.83 -17.41 -21.37
CA LYS A 190 11.28 -17.50 -21.23
C LYS A 190 11.67 -17.92 -19.81
N GLU A 191 12.81 -18.56 -19.68
CA GLU A 191 13.42 -18.80 -18.37
C GLU A 191 13.92 -17.47 -17.79
N TYR A 192 13.55 -17.18 -16.54
CA TYR A 192 14.09 -16.02 -15.83
C TYR A 192 15.52 -16.32 -15.40
N ILE A 193 16.47 -15.61 -16.00
CA ILE A 193 17.87 -15.66 -15.57
C ILE A 193 18.05 -14.50 -14.60
N GLY A 194 18.04 -14.78 -13.28
CA GLY A 194 18.19 -13.79 -12.23
C GLY A 194 19.41 -12.90 -12.47
N HIS A 195 19.20 -11.59 -12.37
CA HIS A 195 20.32 -10.69 -12.17
C HIS A 195 20.82 -10.99 -10.74
N GLY A 196 21.90 -11.77 -10.62
CA GLY A 196 22.49 -12.07 -9.30
C GLY A 196 22.57 -10.80 -8.45
N GLU A 197 22.60 -10.92 -7.10
CA GLU A 197 22.62 -9.80 -6.16
C GLU A 197 23.37 -8.60 -6.77
N THR A 198 22.64 -7.56 -7.15
CA THR A 198 23.26 -6.34 -7.68
C THR A 198 23.93 -5.66 -6.49
N LYS A 199 25.22 -5.92 -6.32
CA LYS A 199 26.03 -5.26 -5.29
C LYS A 199 26.35 -3.87 -5.79
N ILE A 200 25.96 -2.87 -5.02
CA ILE A 200 26.36 -1.50 -5.31
C ILE A 200 27.81 -1.35 -4.91
N ASP A 201 28.68 -1.22 -5.91
CA ASP A 201 30.07 -0.82 -5.71
C ASP A 201 30.12 0.71 -5.66
N LEU A 202 30.31 1.25 -4.47
CA LEU A 202 30.46 2.69 -4.25
C LEU A 202 31.84 3.21 -4.66
N GLY A 203 32.70 2.36 -5.25
CA GLY A 203 34.05 2.73 -5.68
C GLY A 203 35.01 3.06 -4.54
N VAL A 204 34.66 2.76 -3.31
CA VAL A 204 35.49 2.99 -2.12
C VAL A 204 35.93 1.66 -1.52
N GLN A 205 37.19 1.34 -1.64
CA GLN A 205 37.76 0.03 -1.22
C GLN A 205 37.58 -0.32 0.27
N SER A 206 37.26 0.66 1.11
CA SER A 206 37.07 0.49 2.55
C SER A 206 35.62 0.26 2.99
N LEU A 207 34.64 0.33 2.07
CA LEU A 207 33.24 0.07 2.38
C LEU A 207 32.82 -1.32 1.90
N PRO A 208 32.06 -2.07 2.71
CA PRO A 208 31.53 -3.35 2.27
C PRO A 208 30.58 -3.12 1.08
N LEU A 209 30.52 -4.10 0.17
CA LEU A 209 29.54 -4.12 -0.90
C LEU A 209 28.15 -4.27 -0.27
N PHE A 210 27.26 -3.32 -0.50
CA PHE A 210 25.88 -3.38 -0.05
C PHE A 210 25.05 -4.11 -1.12
N ALA A 211 24.25 -5.07 -0.70
CA ALA A 211 23.19 -5.59 -1.54
C ALA A 211 22.20 -4.45 -1.85
N LYS A 212 21.82 -4.27 -3.11
CA LYS A 212 20.73 -3.35 -3.46
C LYS A 212 19.48 -3.85 -2.72
N ASP A 213 18.86 -2.99 -1.94
CA ASP A 213 17.58 -3.31 -1.31
C ASP A 213 16.52 -3.45 -2.40
N ASN A 214 16.09 -4.68 -2.66
CA ASN A 214 15.05 -4.98 -3.64
C ASN A 214 13.65 -4.62 -3.13
N THR A 215 13.53 -4.09 -1.92
CA THR A 215 12.28 -3.58 -1.34
C THR A 215 12.04 -2.11 -1.72
N ASP A 216 12.46 -1.68 -2.92
CA ASP A 216 12.27 -0.33 -3.40
C ASP A 216 10.78 0.08 -3.30
N ARG A 217 10.52 1.12 -2.51
CA ARG A 217 9.17 1.64 -2.31
C ARG A 217 8.91 2.73 -3.31
N ASN A 218 8.12 2.44 -4.32
CA ASN A 218 7.58 3.52 -5.14
C ASN A 218 6.48 4.26 -4.36
N ARG A 219 6.83 5.41 -3.79
CA ARG A 219 5.92 6.23 -2.96
C ARG A 219 4.72 6.77 -3.73
N THR A 220 4.77 6.75 -5.06
CA THR A 220 3.68 7.21 -5.92
C THR A 220 2.70 6.08 -6.29
N SER A 221 3.02 4.82 -6.01
CA SER A 221 2.15 3.69 -6.34
C SER A 221 1.02 3.54 -5.32
N PRO A 222 -0.23 3.38 -5.78
CA PRO A 222 -1.37 3.14 -4.91
C PRO A 222 -1.39 1.73 -4.31
N PHE A 223 -0.80 0.74 -4.98
CA PHE A 223 -0.76 -0.65 -4.54
C PHE A 223 0.63 -1.25 -4.82
N ALA A 224 1.46 -1.29 -3.79
CA ALA A 224 2.87 -1.66 -3.93
C ALA A 224 3.20 -2.98 -3.24
N PHE A 225 3.95 -3.86 -3.93
CA PHE A 225 4.55 -5.03 -3.31
C PHE A 225 5.78 -4.61 -2.50
N THR A 226 5.83 -5.00 -1.23
CA THR A 226 6.90 -4.61 -0.30
C THR A 226 7.57 -5.83 0.34
N GLY A 227 8.08 -6.72 -0.51
CA GLY A 227 8.87 -7.89 -0.11
C GLY A 227 8.06 -9.15 0.17
N ASN A 228 7.00 -9.08 0.98
CA ASN A 228 6.16 -10.23 1.32
C ASN A 228 4.70 -9.86 1.60
N LYS A 229 4.29 -8.67 1.16
CA LYS A 229 2.94 -8.13 1.33
C LYS A 229 2.70 -7.03 0.32
N PHE A 230 1.45 -6.66 0.14
CA PHE A 230 1.07 -5.45 -0.56
C PHE A 230 0.74 -4.34 0.41
N GLU A 231 1.02 -3.13 0.02
CA GLU A 231 0.67 -1.90 0.72
C GLU A 231 -0.33 -1.12 -0.13
N PHE A 232 -1.59 -1.07 0.31
CA PHE A 232 -2.61 -0.24 -0.31
C PHE A 232 -2.59 1.14 0.34
N ARG A 233 -2.15 2.15 -0.41
CA ARG A 233 -1.76 3.48 0.10
C ARG A 233 -2.82 4.54 -0.08
N MET A 234 -3.94 4.22 -0.72
CA MET A 234 -5.01 5.16 -1.03
C MET A 234 -5.94 5.49 0.16
N PRO A 235 -6.16 4.63 1.17
CA PRO A 235 -7.07 4.97 2.24
C PRO A 235 -6.67 6.25 2.95
N GLY A 236 -7.65 7.15 3.15
CA GLY A 236 -7.47 8.38 3.91
C GLY A 236 -7.41 8.13 5.43
N SER A 237 -6.87 9.07 6.18
CA SER A 237 -6.72 8.94 7.64
C SER A 237 -8.04 8.79 8.39
N HIS A 238 -9.15 9.26 7.82
CA HIS A 238 -10.49 9.13 8.41
C HIS A 238 -11.23 7.87 7.94
N ASN A 239 -10.77 7.20 6.89
CA ASN A 239 -11.46 6.03 6.34
C ASN A 239 -11.53 4.87 7.33
N ASN A 240 -12.65 4.14 7.30
CA ASN A 240 -12.73 2.79 7.84
C ASN A 240 -12.03 1.82 6.87
N LEU A 241 -11.08 1.04 7.37
CA LEU A 241 -10.37 0.06 6.55
C LEU A 241 -11.21 -1.19 6.21
N ALA A 242 -12.42 -1.33 6.77
CA ALA A 242 -13.31 -2.45 6.45
C ALA A 242 -13.67 -2.47 4.97
N ASP A 243 -14.01 -1.31 4.39
CA ASP A 243 -14.50 -1.23 3.01
C ASP A 243 -13.46 -1.71 2.00
N CYS A 244 -12.25 -1.18 2.07
CA CYS A 244 -11.18 -1.58 1.14
C CYS A 244 -10.73 -3.04 1.35
N ASN A 245 -10.67 -3.51 2.60
CA ASN A 245 -10.31 -4.91 2.88
C ASN A 245 -11.41 -5.89 2.43
N MET A 246 -12.68 -5.54 2.59
CA MET A 246 -13.81 -6.35 2.12
C MET A 246 -13.76 -6.52 0.60
N ILE A 247 -13.58 -5.43 -0.14
CA ILE A 247 -13.48 -5.47 -1.61
C ILE A 247 -12.24 -6.26 -2.04
N LEU A 248 -11.07 -5.94 -1.48
CA LEU A 248 -9.83 -6.62 -1.83
C LEU A 248 -9.90 -8.13 -1.56
N ASN A 249 -10.36 -8.53 -0.38
CA ASN A 249 -10.48 -9.94 -0.02
C ASN A 249 -11.47 -10.67 -0.92
N THR A 250 -12.61 -10.05 -1.26
CA THR A 250 -13.63 -10.66 -2.12
C THR A 250 -13.14 -10.78 -3.56
N ALA A 251 -12.49 -9.75 -4.09
CA ALA A 251 -11.92 -9.75 -5.43
C ALA A 251 -10.85 -10.85 -5.57
N VAL A 252 -9.91 -10.92 -4.62
CA VAL A 252 -8.86 -11.93 -4.63
C VAL A 252 -9.44 -13.34 -4.45
N ALA A 253 -10.45 -13.51 -3.60
CA ALA A 253 -11.13 -14.81 -3.46
C ALA A 253 -11.81 -15.25 -4.78
N LYS A 254 -12.38 -14.31 -5.54
CA LYS A 254 -12.95 -14.58 -6.88
C LYS A 254 -11.87 -15.02 -7.86
N SER A 255 -10.74 -14.32 -7.92
CA SER A 255 -9.61 -14.69 -8.80
C SER A 255 -9.01 -16.05 -8.42
N LEU A 256 -8.85 -16.32 -7.12
CA LEU A 256 -8.40 -17.65 -6.66
C LEU A 256 -9.41 -18.76 -7.03
N LYS A 257 -10.72 -18.46 -7.02
CA LYS A 257 -11.74 -19.40 -7.49
C LYS A 257 -11.59 -19.64 -8.99
N ASN A 258 -11.38 -18.61 -9.81
CA ASN A 258 -11.14 -18.76 -11.24
C ASN A 258 -9.94 -19.70 -11.51
N PHE A 259 -8.84 -19.48 -10.77
CA PHE A 259 -7.68 -20.37 -10.83
C PHE A 259 -8.04 -21.82 -10.44
N ALA A 260 -8.72 -22.01 -9.31
CA ALA A 260 -9.10 -23.34 -8.85
C ALA A 260 -9.98 -24.05 -9.87
N ASP A 261 -10.98 -23.38 -10.44
CA ASP A 261 -11.87 -23.93 -11.47
C ASP A 261 -11.08 -24.32 -12.76
N ALA A 262 -10.05 -23.59 -13.11
CA ALA A 262 -9.22 -23.86 -14.29
C ALA A 262 -8.30 -25.07 -14.11
N VAL A 263 -7.84 -25.35 -12.88
CA VAL A 263 -6.92 -26.48 -12.58
C VAL A 263 -7.65 -27.72 -12.11
N GLU A 264 -8.89 -27.58 -11.63
CA GLU A 264 -9.69 -28.69 -11.12
C GLU A 264 -9.97 -29.70 -12.25
N GLY A 265 -9.62 -30.95 -12.02
CA GLY A 265 -9.80 -32.02 -13.00
C GLY A 265 -8.80 -32.07 -14.15
N ALA A 266 -7.79 -31.20 -14.16
CA ALA A 266 -6.71 -31.27 -15.14
C ALA A 266 -5.87 -32.54 -14.96
N SER A 267 -5.51 -33.19 -16.06
CA SER A 267 -4.65 -34.39 -16.05
C SER A 267 -3.24 -34.11 -15.52
N ASP A 268 -2.75 -32.89 -15.74
CA ASP A 268 -1.51 -32.34 -15.19
C ASP A 268 -1.78 -30.97 -14.57
N PRO A 269 -2.08 -30.92 -13.24
CA PRO A 269 -2.39 -29.65 -12.56
C PRO A 269 -1.25 -28.62 -12.59
N LYS A 270 0.02 -29.05 -12.65
CA LYS A 270 1.15 -28.12 -12.71
C LYS A 270 1.23 -27.40 -14.05
N THR A 271 1.06 -28.12 -15.14
CA THR A 271 1.02 -27.53 -16.48
C THR A 271 -0.19 -26.60 -16.62
N ALA A 272 -1.38 -27.03 -16.16
CA ALA A 272 -2.57 -26.20 -16.18
C ALA A 272 -2.39 -24.91 -15.36
N ALA A 273 -1.76 -25.00 -14.18
CA ALA A 273 -1.45 -23.83 -13.36
C ALA A 273 -0.49 -22.86 -14.06
N ALA A 274 0.57 -23.38 -14.69
CA ALA A 274 1.53 -22.54 -15.41
C ALA A 274 0.89 -21.83 -16.62
N GLU A 275 0.03 -22.54 -17.37
CA GLU A 275 -0.73 -21.97 -18.49
C GLU A 275 -1.70 -20.88 -18.02
N TYR A 276 -2.43 -21.13 -16.92
CA TYR A 276 -3.33 -20.14 -16.34
C TYR A 276 -2.58 -18.88 -15.89
N ILE A 277 -1.47 -19.04 -15.15
CA ILE A 277 -0.63 -17.93 -14.70
C ILE A 277 -0.17 -17.10 -15.90
N LYS A 278 0.37 -17.74 -16.92
CA LYS A 278 0.84 -17.06 -18.13
C LYS A 278 -0.29 -16.28 -18.81
N GLN A 279 -1.44 -16.91 -19.02
CA GLN A 279 -2.57 -16.26 -19.69
C GLN A 279 -3.08 -15.09 -18.87
N THR A 280 -3.32 -15.28 -17.58
CA THR A 280 -3.84 -14.24 -16.69
C THR A 280 -2.88 -13.05 -16.58
N LEU A 281 -1.58 -13.30 -16.43
CA LEU A 281 -0.59 -12.22 -16.43
C LEU A 281 -0.55 -11.47 -17.78
N THR A 282 -0.71 -12.17 -18.90
CA THR A 282 -0.79 -11.54 -20.22
C THR A 282 -2.00 -10.60 -20.34
N ASP A 283 -3.14 -11.04 -19.84
CA ASP A 283 -4.40 -10.30 -19.95
C ASP A 283 -4.45 -9.08 -18.99
N HIS A 284 -3.81 -9.19 -17.83
CA HIS A 284 -3.88 -8.20 -16.76
C HIS A 284 -2.60 -7.38 -16.52
N GLN A 285 -1.54 -7.57 -17.35
CA GLN A 285 -0.28 -6.82 -17.19
C GLN A 285 -0.44 -5.30 -17.27
N ARG A 286 -1.53 -4.81 -17.86
CA ARG A 286 -1.82 -3.39 -18.03
C ARG A 286 -1.83 -2.61 -16.70
N ILE A 287 -2.17 -3.28 -15.58
CA ILE A 287 -2.26 -2.68 -14.25
C ILE A 287 -0.87 -2.51 -13.60
N ILE A 288 0.15 -3.23 -14.10
CA ILE A 288 1.51 -3.18 -13.53
C ILE A 288 2.23 -1.92 -14.01
N PHE A 289 2.69 -1.11 -13.06
CA PHE A 289 3.43 0.11 -13.35
C PHE A 289 4.50 0.36 -12.30
N ASN A 290 5.76 0.33 -12.71
CA ASN A 290 6.92 0.55 -11.85
C ASN A 290 7.48 1.99 -11.93
N GLY A 291 6.80 2.88 -12.66
CA GLY A 291 7.24 4.25 -12.90
C GLY A 291 6.71 5.27 -11.88
N ASN A 292 6.93 6.55 -12.16
CA ASN A 292 6.46 7.66 -11.34
C ASN A 292 4.99 7.98 -11.62
N GLY A 293 4.10 7.66 -10.67
CA GLY A 293 2.65 7.90 -10.78
C GLY A 293 2.26 9.39 -10.76
N TYR A 294 3.16 10.31 -10.42
CA TYR A 294 2.90 11.76 -10.45
C TYR A 294 3.23 12.41 -11.80
N ALA A 295 3.87 11.68 -12.72
CA ALA A 295 4.20 12.20 -14.03
C ALA A 295 2.93 12.39 -14.89
N ASP A 296 2.82 13.52 -15.60
CA ASP A 296 1.69 13.78 -16.49
C ASP A 296 1.56 12.73 -17.59
N GLU A 297 2.69 12.16 -18.01
CA GLU A 297 2.75 11.06 -18.99
C GLU A 297 2.03 9.81 -18.49
N TRP A 298 1.97 9.60 -17.16
CA TRP A 298 1.28 8.44 -16.60
C TRP A 298 -0.22 8.50 -16.84
N GLU A 299 -0.86 9.63 -16.68
CA GLU A 299 -2.30 9.74 -16.98
C GLU A 299 -2.61 9.39 -18.44
N VAL A 300 -1.76 9.84 -19.37
CA VAL A 300 -1.88 9.53 -20.79
C VAL A 300 -1.68 8.04 -21.07
N GLU A 301 -0.67 7.46 -20.45
CA GLU A 301 -0.35 6.03 -20.61
C GLU A 301 -1.42 5.15 -19.98
N ALA A 302 -1.90 5.48 -18.79
CA ALA A 302 -2.98 4.75 -18.10
C ALA A 302 -4.26 4.74 -18.93
N ALA A 303 -4.61 5.88 -19.55
CA ALA A 303 -5.77 5.96 -20.46
C ALA A 303 -5.60 5.05 -21.70
N LYS A 304 -4.40 4.98 -22.28
CA LYS A 304 -4.09 4.05 -23.40
C LYS A 304 -4.21 2.58 -22.98
N ARG A 305 -3.85 2.27 -21.73
CA ARG A 305 -4.00 0.93 -21.14
C ARG A 305 -5.44 0.60 -20.76
N GLY A 306 -6.35 1.58 -20.81
CA GLY A 306 -7.75 1.42 -20.40
C GLY A 306 -7.94 1.33 -18.90
N LEU A 307 -7.05 1.95 -18.12
CA LEU A 307 -7.18 2.06 -16.67
C LEU A 307 -8.12 3.21 -16.29
N ALA A 308 -8.91 3.01 -15.25
CA ALA A 308 -9.82 4.03 -14.74
C ALA A 308 -9.07 5.15 -14.02
N ASN A 309 -9.51 6.40 -14.23
CA ASN A 309 -9.02 7.58 -13.53
C ASN A 309 -10.19 8.34 -12.89
N ASN A 310 -10.74 7.77 -11.82
CA ASN A 310 -11.84 8.39 -11.08
C ASN A 310 -11.27 9.41 -10.07
N ARG A 311 -11.08 10.65 -10.54
CA ARG A 311 -10.32 11.69 -9.83
C ARG A 311 -10.94 12.12 -8.50
N ASN A 312 -12.26 12.00 -8.40
CA ASN A 312 -13.02 12.43 -7.23
C ASN A 312 -14.13 11.43 -6.88
N THR A 313 -14.72 11.64 -5.71
CA THR A 313 -15.79 10.79 -5.19
C THR A 313 -16.99 10.67 -6.12
N ALA A 314 -17.40 11.77 -6.79
CA ALA A 314 -18.54 11.76 -7.68
C ALA A 314 -18.29 10.89 -8.93
N GLU A 315 -17.05 10.83 -9.41
CA GLU A 315 -16.64 9.97 -10.52
C GLU A 315 -16.51 8.50 -10.08
N ALA A 316 -16.12 8.26 -8.84
CA ALA A 316 -15.91 6.91 -8.29
C ALA A 316 -17.21 6.19 -7.90
N LEU A 317 -18.25 6.92 -7.46
CA LEU A 317 -19.50 6.34 -6.99
C LEU A 317 -20.27 5.49 -8.02
N PRO A 318 -20.30 5.82 -9.34
CA PRO A 318 -20.97 4.97 -10.31
C PRO A 318 -20.41 3.57 -10.50
N ALA A 319 -19.22 3.27 -9.97
CA ALA A 319 -18.64 1.93 -9.96
C ALA A 319 -19.36 0.96 -8.99
N TYR A 320 -20.20 1.49 -8.10
CA TYR A 320 -21.04 0.74 -7.17
C TYR A 320 -22.34 0.29 -7.89
#